data_37c8fb8e2528563e77f887dab8ddf952
#
_entry.id   37c8fb8e2528563e77f887dab8ddf952
#
_cell.length_a   1.000
_cell.length_b   1.000
_cell.length_c   1.000
_cell.angle_alpha   90.00
_cell.angle_beta   90.00
_cell.angle_gamma   90.00
#
_symmetry.space_group_name_H-M   'P 1'
#
loop_
_entity.id
_entity.type
_entity.pdbx_description
1 polymer ?
#
loop_
_entity_poly.entity_id
_entity_poly.type
_entity_poly.pdbx_seq_one_letter_code
_entity_poly.pdbx_strand_id
1 'polypeptide(L)'
;MTFSHNDKVDITSESDIVQVRTTVRETAINIGFGVTDVTRIVTAASELARNIYRFAGTGVMYYKTLDNGGRKGIELIFEDSGPGIENIEVAIGEGYTTGNGLGLGLPGTQRLMDEMEIDSKVDTGTTVRVVKWL
;
A
#
# COMPACT_ATOMS: atom_id res chain seq x y z
N MET A 1 2.76 10.31 -17.46
CA MET A 1 1.43 10.70 -17.00
C MET A 1 1.52 11.47 -15.70
N THR A 2 0.80 12.54 -15.62
CA THR A 2 0.79 13.35 -14.41
C THR A 2 -0.09 12.69 -13.34
N PHE A 3 0.41 12.66 -12.11
CA PHE A 3 -0.34 12.14 -10.99
C PHE A 3 -1.48 13.12 -10.67
N SER A 4 -2.72 12.67 -10.79
CA SER A 4 -3.86 13.55 -10.61
C SER A 4 -4.33 13.56 -9.16
N HIS A 5 -4.92 14.65 -8.72
CA HIS A 5 -5.49 14.76 -7.38
C HIS A 5 -6.67 13.80 -7.17
N ASN A 6 -7.30 13.35 -8.27
CA ASN A 6 -8.41 12.42 -8.18
C ASN A 6 -7.94 10.97 -8.03
N ASP A 7 -6.64 10.73 -8.16
CA ASP A 7 -6.07 9.41 -8.06
C ASP A 7 -5.63 9.13 -6.62
N LYS A 8 -6.53 9.38 -5.67
CA LYS A 8 -6.24 9.09 -4.26
C LYS A 8 -7.50 8.68 -3.51
N VAL A 9 -7.28 7.99 -2.40
CA VAL A 9 -8.33 7.64 -1.44
C VAL A 9 -7.84 8.07 -0.07
N ASP A 10 -8.65 8.88 0.61
CA ASP A 10 -8.36 9.27 1.99
C ASP A 10 -8.71 8.11 2.92
N ILE A 11 -7.86 7.88 3.90
CA ILE A 11 -8.03 6.82 4.90
C ILE A 11 -8.19 7.49 6.26
N THR A 12 -9.43 7.64 6.70
CA THR A 12 -9.74 8.32 7.97
C THR A 12 -10.61 7.46 8.88
N SER A 13 -11.13 6.36 8.35
CA SER A 13 -11.98 5.44 9.10
C SER A 13 -11.78 4.03 8.60
N GLU A 14 -12.25 3.06 9.37
CA GLU A 14 -12.17 1.65 8.99
C GLU A 14 -12.91 1.37 7.67
N SER A 15 -14.03 2.05 7.44
CA SER A 15 -14.79 1.87 6.19
C SER A 15 -14.02 2.33 4.96
N ASP A 16 -13.05 3.22 5.11
CA ASP A 16 -12.23 3.66 3.98
C ASP A 16 -11.32 2.56 3.46
N ILE A 17 -11.04 1.53 4.27
CA ILE A 17 -10.28 0.37 3.82
C ILE A 17 -11.06 -0.38 2.73
N VAL A 18 -12.39 -0.42 2.85
CA VAL A 18 -13.24 -1.02 1.81
C VAL A 18 -13.11 -0.24 0.51
N GLN A 19 -13.10 1.10 0.60
CA GLN A 19 -12.94 1.96 -0.57
C GLN A 19 -11.57 1.75 -1.23
N VAL A 20 -10.52 1.60 -0.44
CA VAL A 20 -9.18 1.29 -0.95
C VAL A 20 -9.22 -0.01 -1.75
N ARG A 21 -9.83 -1.04 -1.20
CA ARG A 21 -9.91 -2.36 -1.85
C ARG A 21 -10.66 -2.30 -3.16
N THR A 22 -11.80 -1.62 -3.18
CA THR A 22 -12.62 -1.48 -4.39
C THR A 22 -11.87 -0.72 -5.47
N THR A 23 -11.27 0.41 -5.11
CA THR A 23 -10.52 1.26 -6.04
C THR A 23 -9.34 0.51 -6.65
N VAL A 24 -8.58 -0.18 -5.82
CA VAL A 24 -7.40 -0.95 -6.27
C VAL A 24 -7.82 -2.10 -7.18
N ARG A 25 -8.89 -2.80 -6.82
CA ARG A 25 -9.39 -3.90 -7.65
C ARG A 25 -9.79 -3.40 -9.04
N GLU A 26 -10.56 -2.35 -9.11
CA GLU A 26 -11.00 -1.80 -10.39
C GLU A 26 -9.83 -1.33 -11.23
N THR A 27 -8.89 -0.63 -10.61
CA THR A 27 -7.69 -0.15 -11.31
C THR A 27 -6.87 -1.30 -11.85
N ALA A 28 -6.62 -2.32 -11.06
CA ALA A 28 -5.84 -3.48 -11.47
C ALA A 28 -6.52 -4.26 -12.61
N ILE A 29 -7.84 -4.45 -12.51
CA ILE A 29 -8.59 -5.11 -13.57
C ILE A 29 -8.49 -4.32 -14.88
N ASN A 30 -8.64 -3.01 -14.80
CA ASN A 30 -8.57 -2.15 -15.98
C ASN A 30 -7.19 -2.14 -16.64
N ILE A 31 -6.13 -2.33 -15.83
CA ILE A 31 -4.77 -2.45 -16.38
C ILE A 31 -4.60 -3.77 -17.13
N GLY A 32 -5.31 -4.81 -16.72
CA GLY A 32 -5.26 -6.11 -17.36
C GLY A 32 -4.74 -7.24 -16.50
N PHE A 33 -4.55 -7.02 -15.20
CA PHE A 33 -4.10 -8.08 -14.30
C PHE A 33 -5.14 -9.20 -14.21
N GLY A 34 -4.65 -10.43 -14.12
CA GLY A 34 -5.51 -11.58 -13.90
C GLY A 34 -5.93 -11.71 -12.44
N VAL A 35 -6.83 -12.63 -12.17
CA VAL A 35 -7.45 -12.80 -10.85
C VAL A 35 -6.42 -12.96 -9.73
N THR A 36 -5.39 -13.77 -9.97
CA THR A 36 -4.38 -14.04 -8.95
C THR A 36 -3.62 -12.77 -8.56
N ASP A 37 -3.17 -12.01 -9.55
CA ASP A 37 -2.44 -10.79 -9.27
C ASP A 37 -3.34 -9.69 -8.72
N VAL A 38 -4.58 -9.59 -9.18
CA VAL A 38 -5.54 -8.64 -8.60
C VAL A 38 -5.70 -8.94 -7.11
N THR A 39 -5.84 -10.21 -6.74
CA THR A 39 -5.98 -10.60 -5.33
C THR A 39 -4.74 -10.22 -4.52
N ARG A 40 -3.55 -10.45 -5.06
CA ARG A 40 -2.30 -10.07 -4.40
C ARG A 40 -2.21 -8.56 -4.17
N ILE A 41 -2.53 -7.78 -5.20
CA ILE A 41 -2.49 -6.32 -5.13
C ILE A 41 -3.50 -5.80 -4.10
N VAL A 42 -4.72 -6.30 -4.12
CA VAL A 42 -5.77 -5.89 -3.19
C VAL A 42 -5.41 -6.27 -1.75
N THR A 43 -4.83 -7.45 -1.55
CA THR A 43 -4.40 -7.88 -0.22
C THR A 43 -3.31 -6.96 0.33
N ALA A 44 -2.31 -6.65 -0.49
CA ALA A 44 -1.24 -5.74 -0.09
C ALA A 44 -1.80 -4.36 0.27
N ALA A 45 -2.68 -3.82 -0.58
CA ALA A 45 -3.30 -2.52 -0.35
C ALA A 45 -4.12 -2.51 0.95
N SER A 46 -4.87 -3.57 1.22
CA SER A 46 -5.65 -3.70 2.44
C SER A 46 -4.78 -3.65 3.69
N GLU A 47 -3.66 -4.37 3.66
CA GLU A 47 -2.76 -4.41 4.81
C GLU A 47 -2.10 -3.06 5.06
N LEU A 48 -1.67 -2.38 4.00
CA LEU A 48 -1.06 -1.05 4.14
C LEU A 48 -2.07 -0.02 4.62
N ALA A 49 -3.30 -0.06 4.13
CA ALA A 49 -4.36 0.83 4.59
C ALA A 49 -4.72 0.56 6.05
N ARG A 50 -4.78 -0.71 6.43
CA ARG A 50 -5.05 -1.09 7.81
C ARG A 50 -3.95 -0.62 8.76
N ASN A 51 -2.70 -0.67 8.31
CA ASN A 51 -1.58 -0.17 9.09
C ASN A 51 -1.71 1.33 9.34
N ILE A 52 -2.11 2.10 8.32
CA ILE A 52 -2.35 3.53 8.50
C ILE A 52 -3.42 3.75 9.56
N TYR A 53 -4.57 3.11 9.41
CA TYR A 53 -5.67 3.29 10.34
C TYR A 53 -5.29 2.89 11.78
N ARG A 54 -4.59 1.76 11.91
CA ARG A 54 -4.24 1.21 13.22
C ARG A 54 -3.17 2.02 13.94
N PHE A 55 -2.15 2.49 13.23
CA PHE A 55 -0.98 3.10 13.86
C PHE A 55 -0.89 4.61 13.72
N ALA A 56 -1.51 5.18 12.70
CA ALA A 56 -1.49 6.62 12.47
C ALA A 56 -2.87 7.27 12.60
N GLY A 57 -3.93 6.48 12.46
CA GLY A 57 -5.30 6.98 12.50
C GLY A 57 -5.79 7.49 11.16
N THR A 58 -5.00 8.30 10.48
CA THR A 58 -5.36 8.85 9.18
C THR A 58 -4.18 8.85 8.23
N GLY A 59 -4.49 8.80 6.95
CA GLY A 59 -3.49 8.87 5.89
C GLY A 59 -4.17 8.90 4.53
N VAL A 60 -3.39 8.64 3.49
CA VAL A 60 -3.90 8.68 2.13
C VAL A 60 -3.19 7.63 1.28
N MET A 61 -3.96 7.03 0.35
CA MET A 61 -3.39 6.17 -0.69
C MET A 61 -3.48 6.91 -2.01
N TYR A 62 -2.33 7.09 -2.66
CA TYR A 62 -2.27 7.56 -4.05
C TYR A 62 -2.12 6.34 -4.94
N TYR A 63 -2.74 6.37 -6.11
CA TYR A 63 -2.65 5.25 -7.05
C TYR A 63 -2.56 5.75 -8.47
N LYS A 64 -1.85 5.01 -9.30
CA LYS A 64 -1.77 5.30 -10.73
C LYS A 64 -1.35 4.08 -11.53
N THR A 65 -1.72 4.12 -12.82
CA THR A 65 -1.22 3.17 -13.80
C THR A 65 0.16 3.61 -14.26
N LEU A 66 1.09 2.67 -14.30
CA LEU A 66 2.42 2.90 -14.86
C LEU A 66 2.46 2.37 -16.29
N ASP A 67 3.19 3.08 -17.14
CA ASP A 67 3.49 2.61 -18.49
C ASP A 67 4.96 2.93 -18.76
N ASN A 68 5.79 1.90 -18.74
CA ASN A 68 7.22 2.04 -18.95
C ASN A 68 7.61 1.34 -20.23
N GLY A 69 7.55 2.07 -21.34
CA GLY A 69 7.90 1.52 -22.64
C GLY A 69 6.98 0.38 -23.09
N GLY A 70 5.69 0.47 -22.78
CA GLY A 70 4.71 -0.56 -23.12
C GLY A 70 4.51 -1.59 -22.02
N ARG A 71 5.37 -1.64 -21.01
CA ARG A 71 5.16 -2.49 -19.84
C ARG A 71 4.27 -1.75 -18.87
N LYS A 72 3.11 -2.31 -18.59
CA LYS A 72 2.16 -1.67 -17.68
C LYS A 72 2.25 -2.20 -16.27
N GLY A 73 1.87 -1.36 -15.33
CA GLY A 73 1.87 -1.72 -13.93
C GLY A 73 0.98 -0.83 -13.11
N ILE A 74 0.93 -1.11 -11.83
CA ILE A 74 0.19 -0.29 -10.87
C ILE A 74 1.14 0.17 -9.77
N GLU A 75 1.05 1.44 -9.42
CA GLU A 75 1.80 2.01 -8.30
C GLU A 75 0.81 2.49 -7.24
N LEU A 76 1.08 2.12 -6.01
CA LEU A 76 0.32 2.58 -4.85
C LEU A 76 1.29 3.22 -3.87
N ILE A 77 0.94 4.40 -3.37
CA ILE A 77 1.73 5.12 -2.38
C ILE A 77 0.84 5.39 -1.17
N PHE A 78 1.23 4.84 -0.03
CA PHE A 78 0.51 5.00 1.23
C PHE A 78 1.29 5.94 2.13
N GLU A 79 0.67 7.05 2.50
CA GLU A 79 1.34 8.12 3.25
C GLU A 79 0.55 8.46 4.51
N ASP A 80 1.24 8.55 5.63
CA ASP A 80 0.65 8.98 6.88
C ASP A 80 1.61 9.91 7.63
N SER A 81 1.07 10.62 8.63
CA SER A 81 1.84 11.49 9.51
C SER A 81 1.85 10.95 10.93
N GLY A 82 1.84 9.63 11.07
CA GLY A 82 1.83 8.96 12.37
C GLY A 82 3.20 8.92 13.03
N PRO A 83 3.38 7.98 13.98
CA PRO A 83 4.61 7.92 14.79
C PRO A 83 5.85 7.47 14.01
N GLY A 84 5.69 6.94 12.81
CA GLY A 84 6.80 6.41 12.04
C GLY A 84 7.27 5.04 12.53
N ILE A 85 8.28 4.54 11.86
CA ILE A 85 8.89 3.25 12.15
C ILE A 85 10.33 3.49 12.57
N GLU A 86 10.68 3.11 13.79
CA GLU A 86 12.01 3.36 14.33
C GLU A 86 13.09 2.57 13.59
N ASN A 87 12.80 1.33 13.25
CA ASN A 87 13.75 0.48 12.55
C ASN A 87 13.05 -0.27 11.42
N ILE A 88 13.21 0.24 10.20
CA ILE A 88 12.58 -0.34 9.02
C ILE A 88 13.06 -1.76 8.74
N GLU A 89 14.34 -2.02 8.94
CA GLU A 89 14.88 -3.36 8.69
C GLU A 89 14.23 -4.39 9.62
N VAL A 90 14.01 -4.04 10.86
CA VAL A 90 13.31 -4.91 11.81
C VAL A 90 11.84 -5.06 11.40
N ALA A 91 11.20 -3.98 10.98
CA ALA A 91 9.79 -4.01 10.59
C ALA A 91 9.54 -4.91 9.37
N ILE A 92 10.48 -4.93 8.43
CA ILE A 92 10.40 -5.79 7.24
C ILE A 92 10.89 -7.19 7.57
N GLY A 93 11.72 -7.32 8.59
CA GLY A 93 12.32 -8.57 8.99
C GLY A 93 11.30 -9.61 9.41
N GLU A 94 11.71 -10.86 9.30
CA GLU A 94 10.88 -11.99 9.68
C GLU A 94 10.56 -11.95 11.17
N GLY A 95 9.32 -12.20 11.50
CA GLY A 95 8.88 -12.27 12.88
C GLY A 95 8.42 -10.94 13.46
N TYR A 96 8.59 -9.85 12.75
CA TYR A 96 8.07 -8.58 13.24
C TYR A 96 6.54 -8.59 13.17
N THR A 97 5.91 -8.33 14.28
CA THR A 97 4.46 -8.20 14.33
C THR A 97 4.09 -6.83 14.87
N THR A 98 3.08 -6.22 14.26
CA THR A 98 2.60 -4.93 14.68
C THR A 98 1.37 -5.12 15.55
N GLY A 99 1.56 -5.10 16.85
CA GLY A 99 0.48 -5.23 17.79
C GLY A 99 -0.02 -6.65 17.94
N ASN A 100 -1.15 -7.00 17.37
CA ASN A 100 -1.79 -8.29 17.61
C ASN A 100 -1.39 -9.39 16.62
N GLY A 101 -0.46 -9.14 15.74
CA GLY A 101 0.05 -10.16 14.85
C GLY A 101 -0.92 -10.68 13.79
N LEU A 102 -2.00 -10.00 13.57
CA LEU A 102 -2.96 -10.37 12.54
C LEU A 102 -2.58 -9.73 11.22
N GLY A 103 -2.81 -10.44 10.14
CA GLY A 103 -2.50 -9.96 8.82
C GLY A 103 -1.05 -10.22 8.44
N LEU A 104 -0.67 -9.78 7.26
CA LEU A 104 0.64 -10.06 6.69
C LEU A 104 1.74 -9.12 7.18
N GLY A 105 1.38 -7.88 7.54
CA GLY A 105 2.35 -6.85 7.86
C GLY A 105 3.22 -6.50 6.66
N LEU A 106 4.34 -5.83 6.94
CA LEU A 106 5.24 -5.38 5.88
C LEU A 106 5.94 -6.54 5.15
N PRO A 107 6.42 -7.60 5.83
CA PRO A 107 7.04 -8.71 5.11
C PRO A 107 6.09 -9.40 4.14
N GLY A 108 4.84 -9.59 4.54
CA GLY A 108 3.85 -10.21 3.67
C GLY A 108 3.53 -9.34 2.47
N THR A 109 3.39 -8.04 2.70
CA THR A 109 3.15 -7.07 1.64
C THR A 109 4.30 -7.08 0.62
N GLN A 110 5.53 -7.11 1.11
CA GLN A 110 6.70 -7.14 0.25
C GLN A 110 6.70 -8.37 -0.68
N ARG A 111 6.26 -9.51 -0.16
CA ARG A 111 6.18 -10.75 -0.96
C ARG A 111 5.10 -10.72 -2.03
N LEU A 112 4.07 -9.91 -1.83
CA LEU A 112 2.94 -9.84 -2.77
C LEU A 112 3.20 -8.91 -3.95
N MET A 113 4.11 -7.95 -3.79
CA MET A 113 4.37 -6.92 -4.79
C MET A 113 5.77 -7.13 -5.40
N ASP A 114 6.01 -6.51 -6.55
CA ASP A 114 7.30 -6.61 -7.22
C ASP A 114 8.34 -5.65 -6.65
N GLU A 115 7.90 -4.48 -6.20
CA GLU A 115 8.78 -3.47 -5.60
C GLU A 115 8.11 -2.92 -4.35
N MET A 116 8.91 -2.63 -3.34
CA MET A 116 8.44 -1.95 -2.15
C MET A 116 9.55 -1.04 -1.60
N GLU A 117 9.21 0.22 -1.39
CA GLU A 117 10.09 1.20 -0.78
C GLU A 117 9.40 1.80 0.43
N ILE A 118 10.13 1.96 1.51
CA ILE A 118 9.60 2.53 2.75
C ILE A 118 10.49 3.68 3.17
N ASP A 119 9.87 4.84 3.39
CA ASP A 119 10.54 6.01 3.95
C ASP A 119 9.79 6.39 5.21
N SER A 120 10.44 6.32 6.34
CA SER A 120 9.80 6.57 7.62
C SER A 120 10.74 7.29 8.56
N LYS A 121 10.18 8.25 9.30
CA LYS A 121 10.91 8.97 10.35
C LYS A 121 10.06 8.97 11.61
N VAL A 122 10.69 8.66 12.73
CA VAL A 122 10.03 8.69 14.02
C VAL A 122 9.43 10.08 14.25
N ASP A 123 8.19 10.10 14.72
CA ASP A 123 7.43 11.32 15.01
C ASP A 123 7.09 12.17 13.78
N THR A 124 7.37 11.70 12.57
CA THR A 124 7.05 12.41 11.34
C THR A 124 6.02 11.68 10.49
N GLY A 125 6.20 10.38 10.32
CA GLY A 125 5.27 9.56 9.53
C GLY A 125 5.98 8.55 8.66
N THR A 126 5.17 7.86 7.85
CA THR A 126 5.63 6.78 7.00
C THR A 126 5.04 6.92 5.61
N THR A 127 5.87 6.70 4.60
CA THR A 127 5.45 6.57 3.20
C THR A 127 5.89 5.21 2.69
N VAL A 128 4.94 4.43 2.17
CA VAL A 128 5.23 3.12 1.59
C VAL A 128 4.80 3.15 0.13
N ARG A 129 5.74 2.87 -0.75
CA ARG A 129 5.48 2.77 -2.19
C ARG A 129 5.58 1.32 -2.60
N VAL A 130 4.56 0.81 -3.28
CA VAL A 130 4.57 -0.55 -3.82
C VAL A 130 4.21 -0.53 -5.30
N VAL A 131 4.80 -1.44 -6.05
CA VAL A 131 4.58 -1.56 -7.49
C VAL A 131 4.39 -3.01 -7.85
N LYS A 132 3.44 -3.26 -8.76
CA LYS A 132 3.25 -4.56 -9.37
C LYS A 132 3.24 -4.38 -10.88
N TRP A 133 4.03 -5.17 -11.58
CA TRP A 133 4.10 -5.13 -13.03
C TRP A 133 3.24 -6.24 -13.65
N LEU A 134 2.62 -5.87 -14.76
CA LEU A 134 1.83 -6.82 -15.54
C LEU A 134 2.74 -7.79 -16.30
#